data_8e67e16388be14ae8bb9724528c0e234
#
_entry.id   8e67e16388be14ae8bb9724528c0e234
#
_cell.length_a   1.000
_cell.length_b   1.000
_cell.length_c   1.000
_cell.angle_alpha   90.00
_cell.angle_beta   90.00
_cell.angle_gamma   90.00
#
_symmetry.space_group_name_H-M   'P 1'
#
loop_
_entity.id
_entity.type
_entity.pdbx_description
1 polymer ?
#
loop_
_entity_poly.entity_id
_entity_poly.type
_entity_poly.pdbx_seq_one_letter_code
_entity_poly.pdbx_strand_id
1 'polypeptide(L)'
;LIAQRKCQEAKQIMDEITHEIVRTKDSIIIKQYANIQKSLSELEKELEHERFVKLAEEQKRKEEEERKKREREEKEKVENEKRIAEERIRRQQEANRLAEEAPKKEQAEQAERQRLESLSAERKENWLAFKQVLENNGIRYLYHFTDRRNIPSIKRHGGLLSWSYCEKHKIDIPNPGGGNLSRNLDEMRNLQDYVRLSFTTEHPMMYVAMKDGRISNPVILRIDPSVVYLQHTMYADMNATTTKRTPNIGKSLEDFKKIHFSTVKAHKHFDLDENERPYFQAEVMVMTFIPKKYIINLDTF
;
A
#
# COMPACT_ATOMS: atom_id res chain seq x y z
N LEU A 1 52.62 47.89 -7.21
CA LEU A 1 52.15 49.13 -6.57
C LEU A 1 53.27 49.91 -5.87
N ILE A 2 54.04 49.28 -4.95
CA ILE A 2 55.13 49.94 -4.21
C ILE A 2 56.25 50.40 -5.15
N ALA A 3 56.74 49.56 -6.10
CA ALA A 3 57.74 49.89 -7.05
C ALA A 3 57.32 51.06 -8.00
N GLN A 4 56.07 51.00 -8.47
CA GLN A 4 55.45 52.07 -9.29
C GLN A 4 55.42 53.40 -8.54
N ARG A 5 54.94 53.38 -7.28
CA ARG A 5 54.88 54.56 -6.45
C ARG A 5 56.29 55.19 -6.23
N LYS A 6 57.25 54.35 -5.90
CA LYS A 6 58.64 54.80 -5.75
C LYS A 6 59.21 55.34 -7.08
N CYS A 7 58.89 54.77 -8.22
CA CYS A 7 59.33 55.28 -9.52
C CYS A 7 58.69 56.67 -9.82
N GLN A 8 57.38 56.83 -9.51
CA GLN A 8 56.73 58.17 -9.63
C GLN A 8 57.28 59.21 -8.71
N GLU A 9 57.55 58.84 -7.43
CA GLU A 9 58.15 59.75 -6.44
C GLU A 9 59.55 60.17 -6.90
N ALA A 10 60.42 59.23 -7.41
CA ALA A 10 61.72 59.53 -7.95
C ALA A 10 61.64 60.45 -9.18
N LYS A 11 60.67 60.26 -10.06
CA LYS A 11 60.47 61.14 -11.23
C LYS A 11 60.12 62.58 -10.82
N GLN A 12 59.16 62.67 -9.86
CA GLN A 12 58.77 64.01 -9.34
C GLN A 12 60.00 64.75 -8.75
N ILE A 13 60.84 64.09 -7.95
CA ILE A 13 62.08 64.65 -7.46
C ILE A 13 63.02 65.08 -8.58
N MET A 14 63.17 64.25 -9.62
CA MET A 14 63.97 64.54 -10.78
C MET A 14 63.46 65.79 -11.52
N ASP A 15 62.13 65.93 -11.68
CA ASP A 15 61.53 67.11 -12.33
C ASP A 15 61.78 68.39 -11.52
N GLU A 16 61.64 68.32 -10.19
CA GLU A 16 61.89 69.43 -9.30
C GLU A 16 63.31 69.95 -9.36
N ILE A 17 64.31 69.10 -9.42
CA ILE A 17 65.75 69.47 -9.47
C ILE A 17 66.27 69.79 -10.88
N THR A 18 65.49 69.52 -11.94
CA THR A 18 65.87 69.75 -13.37
C THR A 18 66.40 71.18 -13.56
N HIS A 19 65.73 72.20 -13.05
CA HIS A 19 66.10 73.59 -13.21
C HIS A 19 67.44 73.96 -12.54
N GLU A 20 67.71 73.31 -11.43
CA GLU A 20 68.98 73.59 -10.69
C GLU A 20 70.18 72.94 -11.36
N ILE A 21 70.01 71.71 -11.88
CA ILE A 21 71.05 70.97 -12.53
C ILE A 21 71.47 71.66 -13.85
N VAL A 22 70.51 72.15 -14.61
CA VAL A 22 70.84 72.91 -15.86
C VAL A 22 71.60 74.15 -15.58
N ARG A 23 71.44 74.78 -14.42
CA ARG A 23 72.19 76.03 -13.99
C ARG A 23 73.61 75.73 -13.56
N THR A 24 73.99 74.54 -13.13
CA THR A 24 75.28 74.22 -12.55
C THR A 24 76.46 74.34 -13.51
N LYS A 25 76.23 74.17 -14.83
CA LYS A 25 77.21 74.04 -15.90
C LYS A 25 78.27 72.97 -15.70
N ASP A 26 78.08 72.10 -14.67
CA ASP A 26 78.98 70.98 -14.40
C ASP A 26 78.63 69.79 -15.32
N SER A 27 79.53 69.48 -16.26
CA SER A 27 79.34 68.49 -17.25
C SER A 27 79.15 67.03 -16.69
N ILE A 28 79.77 66.79 -15.52
CA ILE A 28 79.65 65.46 -14.83
C ILE A 28 78.28 65.31 -14.22
N ILE A 29 77.79 66.29 -13.51
CA ILE A 29 76.47 66.27 -12.88
C ILE A 29 75.37 66.14 -13.95
N ILE A 30 75.46 66.92 -15.01
CA ILE A 30 74.49 66.83 -16.13
C ILE A 30 74.48 65.44 -16.77
N LYS A 31 75.64 64.80 -16.95
CA LYS A 31 75.73 63.48 -17.52
C LYS A 31 75.14 62.37 -16.59
N GLN A 32 75.43 62.51 -15.27
CA GLN A 32 74.83 61.61 -14.27
C GLN A 32 73.31 61.73 -14.23
N TYR A 33 72.81 63.00 -14.25
CA TYR A 33 71.38 63.26 -14.28
C TYR A 33 70.69 62.58 -15.52
N ALA A 34 71.25 62.77 -16.69
CA ALA A 34 70.76 62.17 -17.93
C ALA A 34 70.71 60.59 -17.87
N ASN A 35 71.78 60.04 -17.23
CA ASN A 35 71.76 58.54 -17.04
C ASN A 35 70.66 58.10 -16.08
N ILE A 36 70.42 58.79 -14.98
CA ILE A 36 69.36 58.49 -14.03
C ILE A 36 67.95 58.61 -14.71
N GLN A 37 67.72 59.68 -15.48
CA GLN A 37 66.52 59.90 -16.24
C GLN A 37 66.26 58.69 -17.20
N LYS A 38 67.33 58.28 -17.93
CA LYS A 38 67.24 57.12 -18.82
C LYS A 38 66.85 55.83 -18.06
N SER A 39 67.53 55.56 -16.96
CA SER A 39 67.24 54.36 -16.14
C SER A 39 65.83 54.39 -15.56
N LEU A 40 65.31 55.55 -15.10
CA LEU A 40 63.93 55.68 -14.66
C LEU A 40 62.92 55.41 -15.76
N SER A 41 63.18 55.94 -16.99
CA SER A 41 62.30 55.67 -18.12
C SER A 41 62.29 54.17 -18.56
N GLU A 42 63.46 53.51 -18.46
CA GLU A 42 63.52 52.04 -18.71
C GLU A 42 62.79 51.25 -17.66
N LEU A 43 62.92 51.58 -16.38
CA LEU A 43 62.18 50.95 -15.27
C LEU A 43 60.67 51.14 -15.40
N GLU A 44 60.21 52.32 -15.81
CA GLU A 44 58.76 52.57 -16.02
C GLU A 44 58.21 51.63 -17.12
N LYS A 45 58.91 51.49 -18.22
CA LYS A 45 58.48 50.58 -19.30
C LYS A 45 58.43 49.13 -18.86
N GLU A 46 59.41 48.69 -18.06
CA GLU A 46 59.39 47.34 -17.48
C GLU A 46 58.21 47.13 -16.54
N LEU A 47 57.91 48.09 -15.63
CA LEU A 47 56.80 48.01 -14.71
C LEU A 47 55.43 48.05 -15.41
N GLU A 48 55.28 48.85 -16.48
CA GLU A 48 54.09 48.84 -17.31
C GLU A 48 53.93 47.54 -18.07
N HIS A 49 55.00 46.97 -18.58
CA HIS A 49 54.97 45.68 -19.25
C HIS A 49 54.58 44.52 -18.30
N GLU A 50 55.15 44.48 -17.09
CA GLU A 50 54.78 43.49 -16.06
C GLU A 50 53.31 43.61 -15.67
N ARG A 51 52.80 44.86 -15.55
CA ARG A 51 51.42 45.11 -15.23
C ARG A 51 50.51 44.60 -16.35
N PHE A 52 50.86 44.86 -17.59
CA PHE A 52 50.08 44.38 -18.75
C PHE A 52 50.05 42.86 -18.82
N VAL A 53 51.19 42.19 -18.60
CA VAL A 53 51.27 40.73 -18.59
C VAL A 53 50.37 40.13 -17.49
N LYS A 54 50.46 40.66 -16.26
CA LYS A 54 49.62 40.22 -15.13
C LYS A 54 48.12 40.39 -15.37
N LEU A 55 47.73 41.49 -15.98
CA LEU A 55 46.33 41.74 -16.34
C LEU A 55 45.84 40.77 -17.44
N ALA A 56 46.66 40.49 -18.44
CA ALA A 56 46.36 39.53 -19.51
C ALA A 56 46.23 38.10 -18.97
N GLU A 57 47.10 37.70 -18.05
CA GLU A 57 47.05 36.38 -17.39
C GLU A 57 45.76 36.26 -16.53
N GLU A 58 45.40 37.28 -15.78
CA GLU A 58 44.21 37.29 -14.96
C GLU A 58 42.93 37.22 -15.82
N GLN A 59 42.90 37.93 -16.96
CA GLN A 59 41.79 37.84 -17.91
C GLN A 59 41.68 36.45 -18.50
N LYS A 60 42.76 35.84 -18.97
CA LYS A 60 42.76 34.48 -19.47
C LYS A 60 42.27 33.45 -18.45
N ARG A 61 42.68 33.59 -17.19
CA ARG A 61 42.21 32.75 -16.10
C ARG A 61 40.68 32.87 -15.90
N LYS A 62 40.18 34.11 -15.87
CA LYS A 62 38.73 34.37 -15.74
C LYS A 62 37.94 33.79 -16.90
N GLU A 63 38.39 33.96 -18.13
CA GLU A 63 37.76 33.40 -19.31
C GLU A 63 37.75 31.85 -19.29
N GLU A 64 38.84 31.24 -18.85
CA GLU A 64 38.95 29.77 -18.73
C GLU A 64 38.00 29.24 -17.62
N GLU A 65 37.91 29.91 -16.48
CA GLU A 65 37.00 29.56 -15.41
C GLU A 65 35.53 29.67 -15.87
N GLU A 66 35.18 30.72 -16.58
CA GLU A 66 33.83 30.92 -17.11
C GLU A 66 33.47 29.88 -18.17
N ARG A 67 34.43 29.54 -19.07
CA ARG A 67 34.26 28.47 -20.05
C ARG A 67 34.01 27.13 -19.35
N LYS A 68 34.81 26.77 -18.36
CA LYS A 68 34.64 25.52 -17.58
C LYS A 68 33.32 25.48 -16.84
N LYS A 69 32.85 26.63 -16.34
CA LYS A 69 31.55 26.74 -15.68
C LYS A 69 30.42 26.48 -16.66
N ARG A 70 30.45 27.13 -17.85
CA ARG A 70 29.42 26.92 -18.91
C ARG A 70 29.40 25.47 -19.39
N GLU A 71 30.55 24.84 -19.59
CA GLU A 71 30.65 23.42 -19.98
C GLU A 71 30.04 22.48 -18.92
N ARG A 72 30.20 22.78 -17.62
CA ARG A 72 29.59 22.01 -16.54
C ARG A 72 28.06 22.17 -16.52
N GLU A 73 27.59 23.41 -16.62
CA GLU A 73 26.15 23.72 -16.65
C GLU A 73 25.44 23.05 -17.84
N GLU A 74 26.10 23.05 -18.98
CA GLU A 74 25.56 22.40 -20.17
C GLU A 74 25.51 20.86 -20.06
N LYS A 75 26.56 20.24 -19.52
CA LYS A 75 26.58 18.80 -19.24
C LYS A 75 25.48 18.42 -18.24
N GLU A 76 25.31 19.18 -17.17
CA GLU A 76 24.29 18.96 -16.17
C GLU A 76 22.86 19.07 -16.77
N LYS A 77 22.63 20.03 -17.64
CA LYS A 77 21.35 20.18 -18.37
C LYS A 77 21.05 18.96 -19.23
N VAL A 78 22.03 18.51 -20.03
CA VAL A 78 21.87 17.34 -20.91
C VAL A 78 21.61 16.08 -20.10
N GLU A 79 22.32 15.88 -19.00
CA GLU A 79 22.13 14.73 -18.13
C GLU A 79 20.75 14.74 -17.45
N ASN A 80 20.30 15.92 -17.01
CA ASN A 80 18.98 16.09 -16.43
C ASN A 80 17.84 15.84 -17.44
N GLU A 81 17.98 16.35 -18.66
CA GLU A 81 17.02 16.10 -19.74
C GLU A 81 16.94 14.60 -20.10
N LYS A 82 18.09 13.93 -20.16
CA LYS A 82 18.14 12.48 -20.37
C LYS A 82 17.44 11.72 -19.28
N ARG A 83 17.67 12.07 -18.01
CA ARG A 83 17.01 11.45 -16.86
C ARG A 83 15.48 11.64 -16.91
N ILE A 84 15.01 12.83 -17.26
CA ILE A 84 13.59 13.11 -17.38
C ILE A 84 12.97 12.31 -18.54
N ALA A 85 13.66 12.18 -19.66
CA ALA A 85 13.21 11.40 -20.81
C ALA A 85 13.10 9.90 -20.45
N GLU A 86 14.10 9.34 -19.79
CA GLU A 86 14.10 7.94 -19.32
C GLU A 86 12.96 7.67 -18.32
N GLU A 87 12.71 8.60 -17.40
CA GLU A 87 11.61 8.47 -16.46
C GLU A 87 10.24 8.53 -17.15
N ARG A 88 10.07 9.39 -18.14
CA ARG A 88 8.84 9.44 -18.96
C ARG A 88 8.58 8.13 -19.71
N ILE A 89 9.62 7.56 -20.32
CA ILE A 89 9.51 6.27 -21.03
C ILE A 89 9.11 5.16 -20.04
N ARG A 90 9.75 5.10 -18.87
CA ARG A 90 9.42 4.12 -17.84
C ARG A 90 7.97 4.23 -17.36
N ARG A 91 7.50 5.47 -17.09
CA ARG A 91 6.10 5.72 -16.68
C ARG A 91 5.11 5.31 -17.77
N GLN A 92 5.43 5.60 -19.02
CA GLN A 92 4.58 5.20 -20.14
C GLN A 92 4.51 3.69 -20.32
N GLN A 93 5.64 2.98 -20.20
CA GLN A 93 5.68 1.52 -20.27
C GLN A 93 4.87 0.88 -19.11
N GLU A 94 5.00 1.41 -17.90
CA GLU A 94 4.22 0.94 -16.75
C GLU A 94 2.72 1.19 -16.93
N ALA A 95 2.33 2.36 -17.40
CA ALA A 95 0.94 2.68 -17.71
C ALA A 95 0.34 1.76 -18.79
N ASN A 96 1.09 1.47 -19.85
CA ASN A 96 0.67 0.56 -20.91
C ASN A 96 0.50 -0.88 -20.36
N ARG A 97 1.44 -1.37 -19.54
CA ARG A 97 1.34 -2.68 -18.90
C ARG A 97 0.09 -2.79 -18.02
N LEU A 98 -0.16 -1.78 -17.18
CA LEU A 98 -1.35 -1.73 -16.33
C LEU A 98 -2.65 -1.69 -17.15
N ALA A 99 -2.66 -0.95 -18.26
CA ALA A 99 -3.81 -0.89 -19.16
C ALA A 99 -4.09 -2.21 -19.88
N GLU A 100 -3.06 -3.02 -20.16
CA GLU A 100 -3.22 -4.36 -20.74
C GLU A 100 -3.64 -5.42 -19.69
N GLU A 101 -3.18 -5.27 -18.45
CA GLU A 101 -3.49 -6.21 -17.36
C GLU A 101 -4.91 -6.00 -16.78
N ALA A 102 -5.38 -4.74 -16.73
CA ALA A 102 -6.67 -4.38 -16.15
C ALA A 102 -7.87 -5.14 -16.77
N PRO A 103 -8.06 -5.20 -18.09
CA PRO A 103 -9.20 -5.90 -18.68
C PRO A 103 -9.11 -7.41 -18.47
N LYS A 104 -7.92 -8.02 -18.47
CA LYS A 104 -7.73 -9.44 -18.19
C LYS A 104 -8.11 -9.79 -16.75
N LYS A 105 -7.74 -8.92 -15.83
CA LYS A 105 -8.09 -9.06 -14.41
C LYS A 105 -9.60 -8.94 -14.20
N GLU A 106 -10.24 -7.97 -14.82
CA GLU A 106 -11.69 -7.77 -14.74
C GLU A 106 -12.46 -8.98 -15.33
N GLN A 107 -12.03 -9.50 -16.46
CA GLN A 107 -12.63 -10.70 -17.06
C GLN A 107 -12.47 -11.93 -16.16
N ALA A 108 -11.31 -12.11 -15.53
CA ALA A 108 -11.08 -13.20 -14.59
C ALA A 108 -11.95 -13.08 -13.34
N GLU A 109 -12.11 -11.87 -12.80
CA GLU A 109 -13.00 -11.59 -11.68
C GLU A 109 -14.48 -11.84 -12.02
N GLN A 110 -14.91 -11.43 -13.20
CA GLN A 110 -16.28 -11.70 -13.69
C GLN A 110 -16.54 -13.20 -13.90
N ALA A 111 -15.61 -13.93 -14.50
CA ALA A 111 -15.71 -15.38 -14.70
C ALA A 111 -15.79 -16.13 -13.37
N GLU A 112 -14.95 -15.76 -12.40
CA GLU A 112 -14.96 -16.36 -11.07
C GLU A 112 -16.25 -16.02 -10.31
N ARG A 113 -16.75 -14.79 -10.43
CA ARG A 113 -18.05 -14.41 -9.86
C ARG A 113 -19.21 -15.24 -10.44
N GLN A 114 -19.24 -15.42 -11.75
CA GLN A 114 -20.24 -16.27 -12.40
C GLN A 114 -20.14 -17.73 -11.94
N ARG A 115 -18.92 -18.26 -11.78
CA ARG A 115 -18.67 -19.58 -11.22
C ARG A 115 -19.22 -19.72 -9.80
N LEU A 116 -18.96 -18.77 -8.92
CA LEU A 116 -19.47 -18.76 -7.55
C LEU A 116 -21.00 -18.67 -7.50
N GLU A 117 -21.59 -17.86 -8.37
CA GLU A 117 -23.05 -17.74 -8.48
C GLU A 117 -23.69 -19.04 -8.99
N SER A 118 -23.09 -19.74 -9.94
CA SER A 118 -23.58 -21.03 -10.41
C SER A 118 -23.50 -22.11 -9.33
N LEU A 119 -22.39 -22.20 -8.58
CA LEU A 119 -22.28 -23.12 -7.43
C LEU A 119 -23.37 -22.90 -6.38
N SER A 120 -23.80 -21.63 -6.17
CA SER A 120 -24.86 -21.27 -5.22
C SER A 120 -26.28 -21.32 -5.81
N ALA A 121 -26.45 -21.67 -7.08
CA ALA A 121 -27.74 -21.84 -7.72
C ALA A 121 -28.23 -23.28 -7.69
N GLU A 122 -27.31 -24.25 -7.67
CA GLU A 122 -27.64 -25.68 -7.68
C GLU A 122 -28.28 -26.11 -6.37
N ARG A 123 -29.39 -26.81 -6.47
CA ARG A 123 -30.14 -27.37 -5.33
C ARG A 123 -29.95 -28.87 -5.26
N LYS A 124 -30.02 -29.42 -4.06
CA LYS A 124 -30.13 -30.86 -3.82
C LYS A 124 -31.37 -31.40 -4.53
N GLU A 125 -31.28 -32.60 -5.06
CA GLU A 125 -32.39 -33.26 -5.79
C GLU A 125 -33.65 -33.31 -4.93
N ASN A 126 -33.54 -33.64 -3.66
CA ASN A 126 -34.64 -33.75 -2.70
C ASN A 126 -34.84 -32.45 -1.86
N TRP A 127 -34.56 -31.27 -2.41
CA TRP A 127 -34.62 -29.98 -1.71
C TRP A 127 -35.97 -29.68 -1.04
N LEU A 128 -37.09 -30.19 -1.60
CA LEU A 128 -38.42 -30.03 -0.99
C LEU A 128 -38.51 -30.66 0.39
N ALA A 129 -37.84 -31.80 0.61
CA ALA A 129 -37.83 -32.47 1.90
C ALA A 129 -37.06 -31.64 2.95
N PHE A 130 -35.98 -30.96 2.58
CA PHE A 130 -35.27 -30.02 3.49
C PHE A 130 -36.16 -28.83 3.80
N LYS A 131 -36.83 -28.26 2.79
CA LYS A 131 -37.80 -27.19 2.98
C LYS A 131 -38.87 -27.56 4.01
N GLN A 132 -39.45 -28.76 3.86
CA GLN A 132 -40.46 -29.27 4.79
C GLN A 132 -39.93 -29.38 6.24
N VAL A 133 -38.68 -29.86 6.42
CA VAL A 133 -38.06 -29.92 7.76
C VAL A 133 -37.92 -28.52 8.36
N LEU A 134 -37.49 -27.51 7.59
CA LEU A 134 -37.38 -26.11 8.05
C LEU A 134 -38.76 -25.56 8.47
N GLU A 135 -39.78 -25.76 7.64
CA GLU A 135 -41.15 -25.28 7.89
C GLU A 135 -41.76 -25.96 9.12
N ASN A 136 -41.65 -27.30 9.24
CA ASN A 136 -42.13 -28.05 10.39
C ASN A 136 -41.47 -27.60 11.72
N ASN A 137 -40.23 -27.13 11.65
CA ASN A 137 -39.50 -26.68 12.81
C ASN A 137 -39.57 -25.15 12.99
N GLY A 138 -40.30 -24.41 12.12
CA GLY A 138 -40.44 -22.97 12.23
C GLY A 138 -39.16 -22.17 12.06
N ILE A 139 -38.17 -22.70 11.31
CA ILE A 139 -36.92 -22.03 11.03
C ILE A 139 -37.13 -20.99 9.94
N ARG A 140 -37.16 -19.72 10.33
CA ARG A 140 -37.39 -18.60 9.42
C ARG A 140 -36.12 -17.97 8.90
N TYR A 141 -35.02 -18.04 9.63
CA TYR A 141 -33.73 -17.48 9.32
C TYR A 141 -32.61 -18.36 9.84
N LEU A 142 -31.46 -18.27 9.19
CA LEU A 142 -30.18 -18.63 9.73
C LEU A 142 -29.39 -17.34 10.02
N TYR A 143 -28.33 -17.43 10.80
CA TYR A 143 -27.61 -16.27 11.28
C TYR A 143 -26.12 -16.41 11.05
N HIS A 144 -25.48 -15.29 10.68
CA HIS A 144 -24.04 -15.15 10.63
C HIS A 144 -23.63 -13.92 11.42
N PHE A 145 -22.83 -14.08 12.44
CA PHE A 145 -22.28 -12.95 13.19
C PHE A 145 -20.94 -12.51 12.58
N THR A 146 -20.72 -11.21 12.50
CA THR A 146 -19.49 -10.62 11.99
C THR A 146 -19.24 -9.25 12.66
N ASP A 147 -18.07 -8.65 12.43
CA ASP A 147 -17.85 -7.25 12.85
C ASP A 147 -18.41 -6.29 11.79
N ARG A 148 -18.95 -5.15 12.23
CA ARG A 148 -19.49 -4.10 11.33
C ARG A 148 -18.47 -3.64 10.31
N ARG A 149 -17.17 -3.65 10.64
CA ARG A 149 -16.08 -3.28 9.74
C ARG A 149 -15.92 -4.21 8.53
N ASN A 150 -16.46 -5.42 8.60
CA ASN A 150 -16.46 -6.37 7.48
C ASN A 150 -17.59 -6.10 6.46
N ILE A 151 -18.63 -5.34 6.83
CA ILE A 151 -19.80 -5.10 5.96
C ILE A 151 -19.43 -4.48 4.61
N PRO A 152 -18.55 -3.45 4.51
CA PRO A 152 -18.15 -2.91 3.21
C PRO A 152 -17.50 -3.96 2.29
N SER A 153 -16.68 -4.86 2.85
CA SER A 153 -16.08 -5.97 2.08
C SER A 153 -17.14 -6.95 1.61
N ILE A 154 -18.07 -7.37 2.48
CA ILE A 154 -19.17 -8.27 2.14
C ILE A 154 -20.04 -7.68 1.00
N LYS A 155 -20.36 -6.38 1.07
CA LYS A 155 -21.13 -5.68 0.02
C LYS A 155 -20.37 -5.64 -1.30
N ARG A 156 -19.09 -5.29 -1.27
CA ARG A 156 -18.21 -5.19 -2.45
C ARG A 156 -18.09 -6.51 -3.20
N HIS A 157 -17.94 -7.61 -2.46
CA HIS A 157 -17.79 -8.94 -3.03
C HIS A 157 -19.12 -9.67 -3.30
N GLY A 158 -20.24 -8.98 -3.09
CA GLY A 158 -21.57 -9.49 -3.44
C GLY A 158 -22.09 -10.58 -2.52
N GLY A 159 -21.54 -10.75 -1.31
CA GLY A 159 -21.98 -11.75 -0.34
C GLY A 159 -20.91 -12.18 0.66
N LEU A 160 -21.22 -13.23 1.43
CA LEU A 160 -20.30 -13.84 2.38
C LEU A 160 -19.42 -14.89 1.66
N LEU A 161 -18.13 -14.80 1.88
CA LEU A 161 -17.13 -15.74 1.37
C LEU A 161 -16.51 -16.54 2.51
N SER A 162 -16.09 -17.78 2.24
CA SER A 162 -15.31 -18.57 3.20
C SER A 162 -13.97 -17.90 3.48
N TRP A 163 -13.41 -18.14 4.66
CA TRP A 163 -12.14 -17.52 5.03
C TRP A 163 -10.97 -18.01 4.15
N SER A 164 -10.95 -19.28 3.76
CA SER A 164 -9.94 -19.84 2.85
C SER A 164 -10.00 -19.21 1.46
N TYR A 165 -11.22 -18.96 0.94
CA TYR A 165 -11.38 -18.24 -0.32
C TYR A 165 -10.85 -16.81 -0.21
N CYS A 166 -11.19 -16.10 0.86
CA CYS A 166 -10.68 -14.74 1.10
C CYS A 166 -9.15 -14.71 1.16
N GLU A 167 -8.54 -15.65 1.85
CA GLU A 167 -7.08 -15.74 1.96
C GLU A 167 -6.42 -16.03 0.61
N LYS A 168 -6.91 -17.03 -0.11
CA LYS A 168 -6.42 -17.40 -1.44
C LYS A 168 -6.49 -16.25 -2.45
N HIS A 169 -7.56 -15.46 -2.41
CA HIS A 169 -7.79 -14.33 -3.31
C HIS A 169 -7.36 -12.98 -2.75
N LYS A 170 -6.67 -12.97 -1.58
CA LYS A 170 -6.19 -11.76 -0.90
C LYS A 170 -7.31 -10.73 -0.66
N ILE A 171 -8.51 -11.23 -0.35
CA ILE A 171 -9.65 -10.41 0.03
C ILE A 171 -9.48 -10.03 1.50
N ASP A 172 -9.43 -8.75 1.78
CA ASP A 172 -9.28 -8.25 3.14
C ASP A 172 -10.55 -8.48 3.97
N ILE A 173 -10.35 -9.09 5.15
CA ILE A 173 -11.35 -9.22 6.21
C ILE A 173 -10.80 -8.46 7.42
N PRO A 174 -11.15 -7.18 7.60
CA PRO A 174 -10.57 -6.34 8.64
C PRO A 174 -10.64 -6.94 10.05
N ASN A 175 -11.74 -7.64 10.34
CA ASN A 175 -11.99 -8.25 11.65
C ASN A 175 -12.54 -9.67 11.53
N PRO A 176 -11.67 -10.67 11.33
CA PRO A 176 -12.10 -12.06 11.24
C PRO A 176 -12.65 -12.56 12.58
N GLY A 177 -13.86 -13.15 12.55
CA GLY A 177 -14.48 -13.75 13.75
C GLY A 177 -13.77 -15.02 14.21
N GLY A 178 -13.21 -15.81 13.29
CA GLY A 178 -12.40 -16.99 13.58
C GLY A 178 -10.96 -16.63 13.94
N GLY A 179 -10.42 -17.19 15.04
CA GLY A 179 -8.99 -17.09 15.37
C GLY A 179 -8.18 -18.23 14.74
N ASN A 180 -6.85 -18.19 14.93
CA ASN A 180 -5.92 -19.19 14.38
C ASN A 180 -6.29 -20.63 14.78
N LEU A 181 -6.67 -20.85 16.04
CA LEU A 181 -7.10 -22.16 16.51
C LEU A 181 -8.32 -22.67 15.72
N SER A 182 -9.33 -21.80 15.48
CA SER A 182 -10.52 -22.16 14.70
C SER A 182 -10.16 -22.53 13.26
N ARG A 183 -9.27 -21.76 12.62
CA ARG A 183 -8.80 -22.03 11.25
C ARG A 183 -8.06 -23.36 11.15
N ASN A 184 -7.14 -23.62 12.06
CA ASN A 184 -6.41 -24.90 12.10
C ASN A 184 -7.37 -26.11 12.27
N LEU A 185 -8.39 -25.98 13.12
CA LEU A 185 -9.40 -27.01 13.32
C LEU A 185 -10.28 -27.21 12.07
N ASP A 186 -10.60 -26.11 11.38
CA ASP A 186 -11.31 -26.15 10.10
C ASP A 186 -10.49 -26.89 9.03
N GLU A 187 -9.19 -26.59 8.90
CA GLU A 187 -8.27 -27.28 7.98
C GLU A 187 -8.15 -28.77 8.29
N MET A 188 -7.94 -29.13 9.55
CA MET A 188 -7.86 -30.54 9.98
C MET A 188 -9.11 -31.36 9.62
N ARG A 189 -10.28 -30.70 9.49
CA ARG A 189 -11.56 -31.33 9.15
C ARG A 189 -12.02 -31.08 7.74
N ASN A 190 -11.22 -30.43 6.90
CA ASN A 190 -11.55 -30.01 5.53
C ASN A 190 -12.81 -29.14 5.47
N LEU A 191 -12.97 -28.22 6.44
CA LEU A 191 -14.13 -27.32 6.56
C LEU A 191 -13.78 -25.85 6.31
N GLN A 192 -12.54 -25.55 5.91
CA GLN A 192 -12.03 -24.20 5.66
C GLN A 192 -12.77 -23.49 4.51
N ASP A 193 -13.34 -24.26 3.58
CA ASP A 193 -14.05 -23.72 2.42
C ASP A 193 -15.53 -23.42 2.68
N TYR A 194 -15.97 -23.49 3.95
CA TYR A 194 -17.38 -23.30 4.28
C TYR A 194 -17.62 -22.00 5.06
N VAL A 195 -18.68 -21.30 4.66
CA VAL A 195 -19.27 -20.20 5.44
C VAL A 195 -20.17 -20.81 6.52
N ARG A 196 -19.92 -20.47 7.78
CA ARG A 196 -20.64 -21.01 8.96
C ARG A 196 -21.87 -20.17 9.26
N LEU A 197 -23.01 -20.83 9.44
CA LEU A 197 -24.27 -20.25 9.86
C LEU A 197 -24.79 -20.94 11.11
N SER A 198 -25.42 -20.19 11.99
CA SER A 198 -26.09 -20.72 13.19
C SER A 198 -27.61 -20.60 13.08
N PHE A 199 -28.33 -21.30 13.94
CA PHE A 199 -29.78 -21.20 14.08
C PHE A 199 -30.20 -20.15 15.09
N THR A 200 -29.24 -19.57 15.83
CA THR A 200 -29.49 -18.62 16.95
C THR A 200 -28.70 -17.33 16.76
N THR A 201 -29.25 -16.23 17.24
CA THR A 201 -28.56 -14.95 17.39
C THR A 201 -27.60 -14.92 18.59
N GLU A 202 -27.81 -15.83 19.56
CA GLU A 202 -27.06 -15.90 20.82
C GLU A 202 -25.93 -16.94 20.76
N HIS A 203 -25.22 -17.00 19.64
CA HIS A 203 -24.19 -18.03 19.43
C HIS A 203 -23.00 -17.82 20.39
N PRO A 204 -22.60 -18.82 21.20
CA PRO A 204 -21.55 -18.68 22.21
C PRO A 204 -20.21 -18.21 21.63
N MET A 205 -19.85 -18.63 20.41
CA MET A 205 -18.61 -18.22 19.76
C MET A 205 -18.55 -16.74 19.41
N MET A 206 -19.69 -16.06 19.24
CA MET A 206 -19.73 -14.61 19.07
C MET A 206 -19.23 -13.91 20.34
N TYR A 207 -19.69 -14.34 21.50
CA TYR A 207 -19.26 -13.79 22.79
C TYR A 207 -17.78 -14.07 23.08
N VAL A 208 -17.29 -15.25 22.68
CA VAL A 208 -15.84 -15.56 22.76
C VAL A 208 -15.06 -14.61 21.85
N ALA A 209 -15.48 -14.41 20.62
CA ALA A 209 -14.80 -13.49 19.69
C ALA A 209 -14.81 -12.03 20.18
N MET A 210 -15.90 -11.60 20.84
CA MET A 210 -15.98 -10.27 21.46
C MET A 210 -15.04 -10.16 22.66
N LYS A 211 -15.01 -11.16 23.54
CA LYS A 211 -14.12 -11.20 24.70
C LYS A 211 -12.63 -11.19 24.32
N ASP A 212 -12.30 -11.87 23.24
CA ASP A 212 -10.93 -11.91 22.69
C ASP A 212 -10.56 -10.63 21.90
N GLY A 213 -11.48 -9.66 21.76
CA GLY A 213 -11.26 -8.42 21.03
C GLY A 213 -11.24 -8.55 19.49
N ARG A 214 -11.54 -9.75 18.95
CA ARG A 214 -11.61 -10.00 17.49
C ARG A 214 -12.82 -9.30 16.86
N ILE A 215 -13.93 -9.24 17.58
CA ILE A 215 -15.14 -8.53 17.19
C ILE A 215 -15.42 -7.45 18.24
N SER A 216 -15.44 -6.19 17.84
CA SER A 216 -15.71 -5.05 18.74
C SER A 216 -17.09 -4.42 18.50
N ASN A 217 -17.61 -4.56 17.29
CA ASN A 217 -18.94 -4.04 16.91
C ASN A 217 -19.72 -5.14 16.18
N PRO A 218 -20.30 -6.11 16.92
CA PRO A 218 -20.98 -7.25 16.33
C PRO A 218 -22.22 -6.84 15.55
N VAL A 219 -22.40 -7.43 14.40
CA VAL A 219 -23.65 -7.41 13.62
C VAL A 219 -24.06 -8.83 13.30
N ILE A 220 -25.37 -9.06 13.23
CA ILE A 220 -25.96 -10.36 12.93
C ILE A 220 -26.66 -10.26 11.59
N LEU A 221 -26.12 -10.95 10.61
CA LEU A 221 -26.73 -11.08 9.29
C LEU A 221 -27.80 -12.17 9.35
N ARG A 222 -28.98 -11.86 8.84
CA ARG A 222 -30.08 -12.81 8.67
C ARG A 222 -30.00 -13.42 7.27
N ILE A 223 -29.91 -14.74 7.22
CA ILE A 223 -29.73 -15.48 5.99
C ILE A 223 -31.01 -16.25 5.67
N ASP A 224 -31.42 -16.20 4.41
CA ASP A 224 -32.56 -16.98 3.91
C ASP A 224 -32.29 -18.47 4.14
N PRO A 225 -33.17 -19.23 4.79
CA PRO A 225 -32.92 -20.63 5.12
C PRO A 225 -32.87 -21.55 3.89
N SER A 226 -33.23 -21.06 2.71
CA SER A 226 -33.12 -21.83 1.47
C SER A 226 -31.69 -22.22 1.10
N VAL A 227 -30.68 -21.58 1.73
CA VAL A 227 -29.26 -22.02 1.61
C VAL A 227 -29.02 -23.43 2.15
N VAL A 228 -29.92 -23.95 3.00
CA VAL A 228 -29.86 -25.31 3.54
C VAL A 228 -29.88 -26.37 2.43
N TYR A 229 -30.65 -26.16 1.39
CA TYR A 229 -30.77 -27.15 0.31
C TYR A 229 -29.97 -26.82 -0.95
N LEU A 230 -28.97 -25.92 -0.84
CA LEU A 230 -27.96 -25.80 -1.90
C LEU A 230 -27.08 -27.05 -1.95
N GLN A 231 -26.69 -27.46 -3.16
CA GLN A 231 -26.07 -28.77 -3.46
C GLN A 231 -24.92 -29.16 -2.54
N HIS A 232 -24.06 -28.20 -2.22
CA HIS A 232 -22.84 -28.44 -1.43
C HIS A 232 -22.94 -28.02 0.04
N THR A 233 -24.16 -27.70 0.53
CA THR A 233 -24.37 -27.36 1.94
C THR A 233 -24.27 -28.61 2.82
N MET A 234 -23.54 -28.48 3.93
CA MET A 234 -23.39 -29.49 4.98
C MET A 234 -24.01 -29.00 6.29
N TYR A 235 -24.21 -29.93 7.22
CA TYR A 235 -24.81 -29.71 8.53
C TYR A 235 -23.95 -30.31 9.61
N ALA A 236 -23.91 -29.69 10.78
CA ALA A 236 -23.34 -30.25 11.98
C ALA A 236 -24.36 -30.11 13.13
N ASP A 237 -24.62 -31.21 13.85
CA ASP A 237 -25.55 -31.23 14.98
C ASP A 237 -25.07 -30.43 16.19
N MET A 238 -23.78 -30.02 16.20
CA MET A 238 -23.15 -29.16 17.19
C MET A 238 -22.02 -28.37 16.53
N ASN A 239 -21.22 -27.63 17.29
CA ASN A 239 -20.05 -26.96 16.73
C ASN A 239 -19.15 -27.95 15.99
N ALA A 240 -19.00 -27.77 14.67
CA ALA A 240 -18.30 -28.71 13.80
C ALA A 240 -16.80 -28.86 14.11
N THR A 241 -16.21 -27.92 14.85
CA THR A 241 -14.80 -27.96 15.27
C THR A 241 -14.61 -28.30 16.76
N THR A 242 -15.67 -28.66 17.47
CA THR A 242 -15.53 -29.07 18.88
C THR A 242 -14.58 -30.25 19.04
N THR A 243 -13.74 -30.20 20.08
CA THR A 243 -12.82 -31.28 20.47
C THR A 243 -13.36 -32.12 21.65
N LYS A 244 -14.44 -31.67 22.30
CA LYS A 244 -15.02 -32.30 23.46
C LYS A 244 -15.94 -33.49 23.12
N ARG A 245 -16.52 -33.47 21.93
CA ARG A 245 -17.43 -34.52 21.43
C ARG A 245 -17.17 -34.70 19.92
N THR A 246 -17.69 -35.79 19.36
CA THR A 246 -17.64 -36.02 17.91
C THR A 246 -18.93 -35.50 17.29
N PRO A 247 -18.90 -34.36 16.53
CA PRO A 247 -20.08 -33.87 15.84
C PRO A 247 -20.47 -34.81 14.71
N ASN A 248 -21.78 -34.97 14.49
CA ASN A 248 -22.27 -35.55 13.27
C ASN A 248 -22.21 -34.48 12.17
N ILE A 249 -21.37 -34.70 11.17
CA ILE A 249 -21.22 -33.80 10.02
C ILE A 249 -21.60 -34.55 8.75
N GLY A 250 -22.53 -33.99 7.99
CA GLY A 250 -22.93 -34.59 6.73
C GLY A 250 -23.77 -33.66 5.86
N LYS A 251 -24.16 -34.14 4.67
CA LYS A 251 -24.88 -33.34 3.66
C LYS A 251 -26.23 -33.91 3.28
N SER A 252 -26.59 -35.07 3.83
CA SER A 252 -27.86 -35.75 3.54
C SER A 252 -29.04 -35.14 4.32
N LEU A 253 -30.24 -35.46 3.92
CA LEU A 253 -31.45 -35.08 4.67
C LEU A 253 -31.45 -35.72 6.07
N GLU A 254 -30.93 -36.95 6.20
CA GLU A 254 -30.85 -37.61 7.49
C GLU A 254 -29.83 -36.91 8.45
N ASP A 255 -28.73 -36.40 7.88
CA ASP A 255 -27.81 -35.59 8.69
C ASP A 255 -28.45 -34.26 9.15
N PHE A 256 -29.22 -33.62 8.28
CA PHE A 256 -29.98 -32.42 8.62
C PHE A 256 -31.03 -32.65 9.71
N LYS A 257 -31.71 -33.78 9.68
CA LYS A 257 -32.69 -34.15 10.69
C LYS A 257 -32.10 -34.48 12.08
N LYS A 258 -30.77 -34.69 12.16
CA LYS A 258 -30.08 -34.91 13.45
C LYS A 258 -29.89 -33.58 14.23
N ILE A 259 -30.16 -32.45 13.62
CA ILE A 259 -30.16 -31.18 14.33
C ILE A 259 -31.26 -31.17 15.39
N HIS A 260 -30.90 -30.85 16.61
CA HIS A 260 -31.81 -30.71 17.73
C HIS A 260 -32.56 -29.38 17.63
N PHE A 261 -33.63 -29.33 16.77
CA PHE A 261 -34.35 -28.10 16.47
C PHE A 261 -35.05 -27.46 17.68
N SER A 262 -35.42 -28.22 18.69
CA SER A 262 -35.91 -27.67 19.97
C SER A 262 -34.81 -26.91 20.70
N THR A 263 -33.64 -27.48 20.77
CA THR A 263 -32.45 -26.95 21.46
C THR A 263 -31.94 -25.67 20.78
N VAL A 264 -31.78 -25.65 19.45
CA VAL A 264 -31.28 -24.46 18.73
C VAL A 264 -32.24 -23.26 18.76
N LYS A 265 -33.52 -23.49 19.14
CA LYS A 265 -34.52 -22.43 19.33
C LYS A 265 -34.58 -21.91 20.77
N ALA A 266 -33.85 -22.48 21.70
CA ALA A 266 -33.76 -21.97 23.08
C ALA A 266 -33.29 -20.51 23.08
N HIS A 267 -33.76 -19.72 24.05
CA HIS A 267 -33.42 -18.32 24.10
C HIS A 267 -31.93 -18.09 24.40
N LYS A 268 -31.38 -18.87 25.37
CA LYS A 268 -29.96 -18.77 25.77
C LYS A 268 -29.35 -20.16 25.96
N HIS A 269 -28.10 -20.26 25.67
CA HIS A 269 -27.28 -21.43 25.91
C HIS A 269 -27.34 -21.94 27.37
N PHE A 270 -27.42 -21.00 28.35
CA PHE A 270 -27.45 -21.33 29.76
C PHE A 270 -28.79 -21.86 30.26
N ASP A 271 -29.85 -21.69 29.50
CA ASP A 271 -31.19 -22.22 29.81
C ASP A 271 -31.30 -23.74 29.56
N LEU A 272 -30.28 -24.33 28.96
CA LEU A 272 -30.22 -25.72 28.54
C LEU A 272 -29.42 -26.58 29.55
N ASP A 273 -29.81 -27.86 29.66
CA ASP A 273 -29.05 -28.85 30.36
C ASP A 273 -27.65 -29.04 29.76
N GLU A 274 -26.70 -29.46 30.56
CA GLU A 274 -25.29 -29.66 30.14
C GLU A 274 -25.16 -30.60 28.92
N ASN A 275 -26.01 -31.60 28.82
CA ASN A 275 -26.03 -32.53 27.68
C ASN A 275 -26.56 -31.95 26.41
N GLU A 276 -27.46 -30.95 26.49
CA GLU A 276 -28.09 -30.28 25.35
C GLU A 276 -27.28 -29.07 24.86
N ARG A 277 -26.51 -28.40 25.74
CA ARG A 277 -25.71 -27.22 25.41
C ARG A 277 -24.83 -27.35 24.16
N PRO A 278 -24.17 -28.48 23.87
CA PRO A 278 -23.41 -28.65 22.64
C PRO A 278 -24.25 -28.50 21.37
N TYR A 279 -25.48 -29.02 21.38
CA TYR A 279 -26.39 -28.98 20.24
C TYR A 279 -26.98 -27.60 19.95
N PHE A 280 -26.94 -26.68 20.93
CA PHE A 280 -27.27 -25.27 20.70
C PHE A 280 -26.36 -24.60 19.67
N GLN A 281 -25.17 -25.13 19.48
CA GLN A 281 -24.17 -24.67 18.53
C GLN A 281 -24.21 -25.44 17.21
N ALA A 282 -25.35 -26.03 16.82
CA ALA A 282 -25.51 -26.65 15.53
C ALA A 282 -25.28 -25.64 14.39
N GLU A 283 -24.68 -26.10 13.32
CA GLU A 283 -24.25 -25.27 12.21
C GLU A 283 -24.81 -25.73 10.86
N VAL A 284 -25.10 -24.76 10.00
CA VAL A 284 -25.26 -24.95 8.56
C VAL A 284 -24.01 -24.38 7.89
N MET A 285 -23.38 -25.17 7.05
CA MET A 285 -22.10 -24.86 6.42
C MET A 285 -22.29 -24.77 4.90
N VAL A 286 -22.27 -23.57 4.35
CA VAL A 286 -22.46 -23.30 2.92
C VAL A 286 -21.11 -23.22 2.23
N MET A 287 -20.91 -24.01 1.17
CA MET A 287 -19.62 -24.07 0.48
C MET A 287 -19.29 -22.74 -0.19
N THR A 288 -18.14 -22.23 0.09
CA THR A 288 -17.42 -21.10 -0.50
C THR A 288 -18.14 -19.75 -0.46
N PHE A 289 -19.40 -19.66 -0.88
CA PHE A 289 -20.06 -18.37 -1.12
C PHE A 289 -21.55 -18.37 -0.80
N ILE A 290 -21.99 -17.34 -0.08
CA ILE A 290 -23.40 -17.03 0.11
C ILE A 290 -23.67 -15.69 -0.56
N PRO A 291 -24.32 -15.69 -1.75
CA PRO A 291 -24.66 -14.47 -2.47
C PRO A 291 -25.52 -13.49 -1.67
N LYS A 292 -25.39 -12.19 -1.94
CA LYS A 292 -26.18 -11.11 -1.32
C LYS A 292 -27.68 -11.39 -1.33
N LYS A 293 -28.22 -12.01 -2.37
CA LYS A 293 -29.65 -12.33 -2.49
C LYS A 293 -30.19 -13.21 -1.34
N TYR A 294 -29.33 -13.95 -0.65
CA TYR A 294 -29.70 -14.73 0.53
C TYR A 294 -29.46 -13.99 1.86
N ILE A 295 -28.89 -12.77 1.84
CA ILE A 295 -28.61 -11.99 3.05
C ILE A 295 -29.68 -10.89 3.19
N ILE A 296 -30.68 -11.18 4.00
CA ILE A 296 -31.92 -10.39 4.06
C ILE A 296 -31.74 -8.97 4.55
N ASN A 297 -30.83 -8.74 5.50
CA ASN A 297 -30.62 -7.45 6.15
C ASN A 297 -29.27 -6.80 5.84
N LEU A 298 -28.58 -7.19 4.77
CA LEU A 298 -27.28 -6.63 4.45
C LEU A 298 -27.32 -5.12 4.18
N ASP A 299 -28.39 -4.65 3.55
CA ASP A 299 -28.54 -3.24 3.18
C ASP A 299 -28.97 -2.34 4.36
N THR A 300 -29.29 -2.91 5.53
CA THR A 300 -29.60 -2.15 6.73
C THR A 300 -28.38 -1.68 7.52
N PHE A 301 -27.20 -2.16 7.16
CA PHE A 301 -25.92 -1.79 7.76
C PHE A 301 -25.13 -0.89 6.80
#